data_249e9dc9f4e829846bb8e522b979b32a
#
_entry.id   249e9dc9f4e829846bb8e522b979b32a
#
_cell.length_a   1.000
_cell.length_b   1.000
_cell.length_c   1.000
_cell.angle_alpha   90.00
_cell.angle_beta   90.00
_cell.angle_gamma   90.00
#
_symmetry.space_group_name_H-M   'P 1'
#
loop_
_entity.id
_entity.type
_entity.pdbx_description
1 polymer ?
#
loop_
_entity_poly.entity_id
_entity_poly.type
_entity_poly.pdbx_seq_one_letter_code
_entity_poly.pdbx_strand_id
1 'polypeptide(L)'
;MILVVKQRLNCIVRPAIVLAFLLCLVACDSSPKKVQLQGAVFGTTWNVTYHGVPEGLTDNDVEGAITRAFSVVDDSMNNYRASSTLSKLNSLPAGQIFEVDWDFTLVFNAAIDIHQATTGAYDPSVAPLINLWGFGPEGVTERPTEEQLTIARSYSGLNQFAWDLSDRSFLKRNTRATLDFSSIAKGYAVDLAGDALDEIGVANFMLEVGGEIQTRGVSPRGDHWRLAIENPMRAGVGKPYAAVSVSDVGIATSGDYRNFFEVDGKRFSHLIDPRTGYPIEHDLISATVIHPSTMIADAWATALMVVGTAEALRLANLYDLSVYLISRNGEQLISSHNEGMSRWLIESDNGEMNP
;
A
#
# COMPACT_ATOMS: atom_id res chain seq x y z
N MET A 1 41.29 -70.44 -50.65
CA MET A 1 41.80 -70.21 -49.28
C MET A 1 41.90 -68.73 -49.09
N ILE A 2 40.86 -68.11 -48.56
CA ILE A 2 40.74 -66.64 -48.44
C ILE A 2 40.72 -66.34 -46.94
N LEU A 3 41.71 -65.57 -46.49
CA LEU A 3 41.87 -65.18 -45.10
C LEU A 3 41.00 -63.96 -44.84
N VAL A 4 40.13 -64.00 -43.84
CA VAL A 4 39.30 -62.85 -43.36
C VAL A 4 40.08 -62.12 -42.28
N VAL A 5 40.47 -60.85 -42.55
CA VAL A 5 41.00 -59.96 -41.56
C VAL A 5 39.82 -59.19 -40.99
N LYS A 6 39.44 -59.45 -39.73
CA LYS A 6 38.48 -58.68 -38.96
C LYS A 6 39.16 -57.45 -38.31
N GLN A 7 38.89 -56.27 -38.81
CA GLN A 7 39.29 -55.04 -38.18
C GLN A 7 38.54 -54.85 -36.84
N ARG A 8 39.30 -54.70 -35.75
CA ARG A 8 38.81 -54.17 -34.48
C ARG A 8 39.05 -52.67 -34.45
N LEU A 9 38.01 -51.87 -34.81
CA LEU A 9 37.98 -50.45 -34.56
C LEU A 9 36.55 -50.14 -34.14
N ASN A 10 36.24 -50.09 -32.83
CA ASN A 10 35.07 -49.46 -32.26
C ASN A 10 35.02 -49.70 -30.74
N CYS A 11 35.86 -49.01 -29.95
CA CYS A 11 35.64 -48.98 -28.49
C CYS A 11 36.19 -47.76 -27.73
N ILE A 12 36.68 -46.71 -28.42
CA ILE A 12 37.28 -45.57 -27.69
C ILE A 12 36.48 -44.23 -27.84
N VAL A 13 35.48 -44.14 -28.73
CA VAL A 13 34.76 -42.89 -29.00
C VAL A 13 33.49 -42.69 -28.14
N ARG A 14 32.96 -43.78 -27.53
CA ARG A 14 31.71 -43.70 -26.76
C ARG A 14 31.80 -43.05 -25.35
N PRO A 15 32.89 -43.19 -24.56
CA PRO A 15 32.93 -42.57 -23.24
C PRO A 15 33.17 -41.06 -23.26
N ALA A 16 33.86 -40.53 -24.29
CA ALA A 16 34.15 -39.10 -24.39
C ALA A 16 32.90 -38.26 -24.72
N ILE A 17 31.97 -38.79 -25.54
CA ILE A 17 30.71 -38.09 -25.89
C ILE A 17 29.72 -38.07 -24.70
N VAL A 18 29.67 -39.16 -23.92
CA VAL A 18 28.83 -39.26 -22.71
C VAL A 18 29.36 -38.33 -21.60
N LEU A 19 30.68 -38.21 -21.46
CA LEU A 19 31.28 -37.27 -20.48
C LEU A 19 31.09 -35.78 -20.86
N ALA A 20 31.13 -35.44 -22.16
CA ALA A 20 30.83 -34.10 -22.64
C ALA A 20 29.35 -33.75 -22.47
N PHE A 21 28.42 -34.70 -22.61
CA PHE A 21 26.97 -34.46 -22.39
C PHE A 21 26.61 -34.36 -20.90
N LEU A 22 27.36 -35.05 -20.01
CA LEU A 22 27.19 -34.91 -18.55
C LEU A 22 27.79 -33.62 -17.99
N LEU A 23 28.76 -33.01 -18.64
CA LEU A 23 29.32 -31.71 -18.26
C LEU A 23 28.44 -30.51 -18.70
N CYS A 24 27.51 -30.70 -19.65
CA CYS A 24 26.54 -29.69 -20.05
C CYS A 24 25.29 -29.66 -19.18
N LEU A 25 25.11 -30.59 -18.22
CA LEU A 25 23.95 -30.62 -17.31
C LEU A 25 24.20 -29.96 -15.95
N VAL A 26 25.41 -29.46 -15.72
CA VAL A 26 25.61 -28.47 -14.64
C VAL A 26 25.27 -27.08 -15.22
N ALA A 27 24.03 -26.91 -15.66
CA ALA A 27 23.44 -25.58 -15.73
C ALA A 27 23.42 -25.07 -14.27
N CYS A 28 24.37 -24.20 -13.92
CA CYS A 28 24.28 -23.42 -12.73
C CYS A 28 22.86 -22.87 -12.71
N ASP A 29 22.11 -23.16 -11.67
CA ASP A 29 20.91 -22.44 -11.32
C ASP A 29 21.36 -21.00 -11.04
N SER A 30 21.36 -20.18 -12.12
CA SER A 30 21.86 -18.81 -12.12
C SER A 30 20.76 -17.84 -11.67
N SER A 31 19.78 -18.34 -10.93
CA SER A 31 18.80 -17.47 -10.31
C SER A 31 19.53 -16.48 -9.40
N PRO A 32 19.33 -15.17 -9.58
CA PRO A 32 20.01 -14.19 -8.77
C PRO A 32 19.69 -14.43 -7.29
N LYS A 33 20.74 -14.32 -6.43
CA LYS A 33 20.58 -14.53 -5.00
C LYS A 33 19.56 -13.53 -4.44
N LYS A 34 18.44 -14.03 -3.99
CA LYS A 34 17.40 -13.29 -3.32
C LYS A 34 17.85 -12.89 -1.91
N VAL A 35 17.70 -11.61 -1.56
CA VAL A 35 17.89 -11.08 -0.22
C VAL A 35 16.55 -10.60 0.34
N GLN A 36 16.38 -10.75 1.65
CA GLN A 36 15.20 -10.26 2.36
C GLN A 36 15.64 -9.55 3.64
N LEU A 37 15.16 -8.31 3.83
CA LEU A 37 15.31 -7.56 5.07
C LEU A 37 13.93 -7.21 5.60
N GLN A 38 13.83 -6.99 6.90
CA GLN A 38 12.59 -6.63 7.57
C GLN A 38 12.87 -5.81 8.82
N GLY A 39 11.89 -5.03 9.25
CA GLY A 39 11.97 -4.26 10.47
C GLY A 39 10.60 -3.72 10.90
N ALA A 40 10.61 -2.81 11.86
CA ALA A 40 9.41 -2.16 12.38
C ALA A 40 9.45 -0.65 12.07
N VAL A 41 8.29 -0.09 11.66
CA VAL A 41 8.12 1.34 11.39
C VAL A 41 6.64 1.72 11.54
N PHE A 42 6.31 2.94 11.92
CA PHE A 42 4.93 3.51 11.98
C PHE A 42 3.91 2.62 12.74
N GLY A 43 4.37 1.88 13.76
CA GLY A 43 3.51 0.95 14.52
C GLY A 43 3.19 -0.37 13.79
N THR A 44 3.82 -0.63 12.65
CA THR A 44 3.69 -1.86 11.85
C THR A 44 5.07 -2.41 11.47
N THR A 45 5.13 -3.34 10.51
CA THR A 45 6.36 -3.91 9.97
C THR A 45 6.61 -3.44 8.54
N TRP A 46 7.88 -3.50 8.13
CA TRP A 46 8.27 -3.39 6.73
C TRP A 46 9.08 -4.62 6.31
N ASN A 47 8.98 -4.96 5.04
CA ASN A 47 9.71 -6.06 4.42
C ASN A 47 10.19 -5.63 3.04
N VAL A 48 11.45 -5.95 2.69
CA VAL A 48 11.94 -5.81 1.33
C VAL A 48 12.53 -7.12 0.83
N THR A 49 12.18 -7.49 -0.38
CA THR A 49 12.83 -8.55 -1.15
C THR A 49 13.50 -7.91 -2.35
N TYR A 50 14.80 -8.14 -2.53
CA TYR A 50 15.56 -7.58 -3.65
C TYR A 50 16.62 -8.55 -4.17
N HIS A 51 17.16 -8.27 -5.37
CA HIS A 51 18.22 -9.04 -5.99
C HIS A 51 18.94 -8.25 -7.08
N GLY A 52 20.10 -8.76 -7.55
CA GLY A 52 20.83 -8.15 -8.67
C GLY A 52 21.39 -6.77 -8.34
N VAL A 53 21.97 -6.62 -7.14
CA VAL A 53 22.53 -5.35 -6.66
C VAL A 53 23.93 -5.06 -7.24
N PRO A 54 24.35 -3.78 -7.32
CA PRO A 54 25.71 -3.39 -7.69
C PRO A 54 26.78 -4.04 -6.82
N GLU A 55 27.98 -4.27 -7.42
CA GLU A 55 29.12 -4.78 -6.68
C GLU A 55 29.53 -3.79 -5.58
N GLY A 56 29.73 -4.30 -4.38
CA GLY A 56 30.12 -3.53 -3.20
C GLY A 56 28.97 -2.97 -2.39
N LEU A 57 27.72 -3.01 -2.89
CA LEU A 57 26.55 -2.63 -2.10
C LEU A 57 26.24 -3.71 -1.05
N THR A 58 26.08 -3.29 0.19
CA THR A 58 25.81 -4.17 1.34
C THR A 58 24.33 -4.12 1.76
N ASP A 59 23.86 -5.16 2.47
CA ASP A 59 22.52 -5.17 3.07
C ASP A 59 22.29 -4.00 4.04
N ASN A 60 23.35 -3.54 4.74
CA ASN A 60 23.29 -2.36 5.61
C ASN A 60 23.08 -1.05 4.83
N ASP A 61 23.62 -0.94 3.61
CA ASP A 61 23.38 0.23 2.75
C ASP A 61 21.92 0.30 2.31
N VAL A 62 21.34 -0.86 1.95
CA VAL A 62 19.93 -1.01 1.59
C VAL A 62 19.02 -0.67 2.78
N GLU A 63 19.25 -1.28 3.94
CA GLU A 63 18.50 -0.98 5.16
C GLU A 63 18.64 0.50 5.57
N GLY A 64 19.84 1.05 5.46
CA GLY A 64 20.12 2.46 5.73
C GLY A 64 19.39 3.42 4.80
N ALA A 65 19.25 3.09 3.51
CA ALA A 65 18.48 3.89 2.54
C ALA A 65 16.98 3.90 2.91
N ILE A 66 16.40 2.72 3.14
CA ILE A 66 15.00 2.55 3.54
C ILE A 66 14.69 3.31 4.84
N THR A 67 15.49 3.11 5.87
CA THR A 67 15.22 3.70 7.19
C THR A 67 15.38 5.22 7.20
N ARG A 68 16.28 5.79 6.39
CA ARG A 68 16.36 7.25 6.20
C ARG A 68 15.11 7.81 5.55
N ALA A 69 14.58 7.16 4.51
CA ALA A 69 13.34 7.56 3.86
C ALA A 69 12.16 7.52 4.85
N PHE A 70 12.04 6.47 5.65
CA PHE A 70 11.01 6.39 6.69
C PHE A 70 11.14 7.50 7.76
N SER A 71 12.38 7.89 8.10
CA SER A 71 12.59 8.97 9.07
C SER A 71 12.08 10.31 8.56
N VAL A 72 12.19 10.59 7.26
CA VAL A 72 11.63 11.81 6.65
C VAL A 72 10.10 11.89 6.88
N VAL A 73 9.40 10.79 6.62
CA VAL A 73 7.93 10.72 6.81
C VAL A 73 7.56 10.79 8.29
N ASP A 74 8.32 10.13 9.16
CA ASP A 74 8.11 10.16 10.61
C ASP A 74 8.29 11.57 11.20
N ASP A 75 9.30 12.31 10.74
CA ASP A 75 9.56 13.67 11.16
C ASP A 75 8.50 14.67 10.66
N SER A 76 7.92 14.42 9.49
CA SER A 76 6.92 15.27 8.87
C SER A 76 5.49 14.96 9.33
N MET A 77 5.06 13.69 9.31
CA MET A 77 3.63 13.32 9.28
C MET A 77 3.16 12.43 10.44
N ASN A 78 4.01 12.09 11.40
CA ASN A 78 3.63 11.21 12.50
C ASN A 78 2.74 11.93 13.52
N ASN A 79 1.48 11.50 13.64
CA ASN A 79 0.51 12.02 14.62
C ASN A 79 0.84 11.67 16.08
N TYR A 80 1.67 10.65 16.33
CA TYR A 80 2.06 10.20 17.69
C TYR A 80 3.35 10.82 18.17
N ARG A 81 4.07 11.55 17.31
CA ARG A 81 5.33 12.20 17.61
C ARG A 81 5.14 13.71 17.74
N ALA A 82 5.15 14.24 18.94
CA ALA A 82 4.92 15.66 19.21
C ALA A 82 5.85 16.62 18.45
N SER A 83 7.04 16.14 18.04
CA SER A 83 8.04 16.93 17.30
C SER A 83 7.82 16.92 15.79
N SER A 84 6.89 16.12 15.22
CA SER A 84 6.58 16.11 13.79
C SER A 84 5.96 17.44 13.34
N THR A 85 6.11 17.75 12.05
CA THR A 85 5.48 18.94 11.44
C THR A 85 3.97 18.90 11.61
N LEU A 86 3.34 17.76 11.34
CA LEU A 86 1.89 17.56 11.47
C LEU A 86 1.40 17.77 12.91
N SER A 87 2.07 17.17 13.90
CA SER A 87 1.70 17.31 15.32
C SER A 87 1.86 18.75 15.81
N LYS A 88 2.92 19.46 15.39
CA LYS A 88 3.09 20.88 15.68
C LYS A 88 1.95 21.69 15.09
N LEU A 89 1.63 21.54 13.79
CA LEU A 89 0.50 22.23 13.17
C LEU A 89 -0.81 21.92 13.91
N ASN A 90 -1.07 20.65 14.22
CA ASN A 90 -2.28 20.23 14.92
C ASN A 90 -2.41 20.84 16.32
N SER A 91 -1.31 21.09 17.02
CA SER A 91 -1.29 21.68 18.37
C SER A 91 -1.43 23.20 18.41
N LEU A 92 -1.27 23.90 17.27
CA LEU A 92 -1.32 25.36 17.23
C LEU A 92 -2.73 25.90 17.57
N PRO A 93 -2.82 27.05 18.23
CA PRO A 93 -4.06 27.79 18.33
C PRO A 93 -4.47 28.36 16.96
N ALA A 94 -5.76 28.66 16.81
CA ALA A 94 -6.28 29.33 15.61
C ALA A 94 -5.60 30.69 15.39
N GLY A 95 -5.46 31.09 14.13
CA GLY A 95 -4.93 32.38 13.70
C GLY A 95 -3.41 32.49 13.65
N GLN A 96 -2.66 31.43 13.96
CA GLN A 96 -1.21 31.40 13.80
C GLN A 96 -0.83 30.79 12.44
N ILE A 97 0.07 31.48 11.72
CA ILE A 97 0.68 30.98 10.49
C ILE A 97 1.82 30.03 10.88
N PHE A 98 1.89 28.89 10.21
CA PHE A 98 2.91 27.87 10.40
C PHE A 98 3.46 27.43 9.04
N GLU A 99 4.79 27.43 8.91
CA GLU A 99 5.47 26.90 7.73
C GLU A 99 5.69 25.40 7.90
N VAL A 100 5.26 24.61 6.89
CA VAL A 100 5.44 23.16 6.85
C VAL A 100 6.62 22.80 5.95
N ASP A 101 7.12 21.57 6.08
CA ASP A 101 8.17 21.04 5.21
C ASP A 101 7.64 20.69 3.80
N TRP A 102 8.57 20.36 2.91
CA TRP A 102 8.26 20.03 1.51
C TRP A 102 7.42 18.74 1.39
N ASP A 103 7.77 17.71 2.16
CA ASP A 103 7.11 16.41 2.14
C ASP A 103 5.65 16.53 2.59
N PHE A 104 5.41 17.32 3.64
CA PHE A 104 4.06 17.68 4.08
C PHE A 104 3.27 18.34 2.95
N THR A 105 3.86 19.34 2.27
CA THR A 105 3.20 20.06 1.19
C THR A 105 2.82 19.14 0.04
N LEU A 106 3.71 18.21 -0.34
CA LEU A 106 3.49 17.25 -1.42
C LEU A 106 2.33 16.31 -1.09
N VAL A 107 2.34 15.74 0.10
CA VAL A 107 1.29 14.81 0.56
C VAL A 107 -0.05 15.54 0.74
N PHE A 108 -0.05 16.74 1.30
CA PHE A 108 -1.25 17.54 1.45
C PHE A 108 -1.86 17.90 0.09
N ASN A 109 -1.05 18.28 -0.89
CA ASN A 109 -1.55 18.57 -2.24
C ASN A 109 -2.22 17.34 -2.87
N ALA A 110 -1.59 16.17 -2.80
CA ALA A 110 -2.20 14.93 -3.27
C ALA A 110 -3.52 14.61 -2.53
N ALA A 111 -3.56 14.84 -1.21
CA ALA A 111 -4.78 14.67 -0.41
C ALA A 111 -5.91 15.61 -0.84
N ILE A 112 -5.60 16.87 -1.19
CA ILE A 112 -6.57 17.85 -1.71
C ILE A 112 -7.13 17.43 -3.07
N ASP A 113 -6.27 16.93 -3.97
CA ASP A 113 -6.71 16.48 -5.29
C ASP A 113 -7.72 15.33 -5.17
N ILE A 114 -7.45 14.37 -4.28
CA ILE A 114 -8.35 13.23 -4.03
C ILE A 114 -9.62 13.69 -3.28
N HIS A 115 -9.51 14.63 -2.34
CA HIS A 115 -10.67 15.25 -1.68
C HIS A 115 -11.62 15.85 -2.71
N GLN A 116 -11.10 16.64 -3.66
CA GLN A 116 -11.90 17.25 -4.73
C GLN A 116 -12.51 16.20 -5.65
N ALA A 117 -11.71 15.22 -6.08
CA ALA A 117 -12.13 14.13 -6.97
C ALA A 117 -13.27 13.29 -6.36
N THR A 118 -13.28 13.11 -5.04
CA THR A 118 -14.28 12.31 -4.30
C THR A 118 -15.40 13.14 -3.69
N THR A 119 -15.44 14.45 -3.98
CA THR A 119 -16.45 15.39 -3.42
C THR A 119 -16.51 15.28 -1.89
N GLY A 120 -15.33 15.26 -1.25
CA GLY A 120 -15.17 15.24 0.20
C GLY A 120 -15.34 13.87 0.87
N ALA A 121 -15.48 12.78 0.13
CA ALA A 121 -15.48 11.44 0.72
C ALA A 121 -14.11 11.05 1.28
N TYR A 122 -13.04 11.56 0.70
CA TYR A 122 -11.71 11.57 1.27
C TYR A 122 -11.42 12.95 1.86
N ASP A 123 -11.07 13.01 3.14
CA ASP A 123 -10.78 14.30 3.81
C ASP A 123 -9.70 14.10 4.89
N PRO A 124 -8.49 14.65 4.69
CA PRO A 124 -7.42 14.54 5.67
C PRO A 124 -7.71 15.31 6.99
N SER A 125 -8.79 16.07 7.07
CA SER A 125 -9.22 16.79 8.28
C SER A 125 -10.33 16.06 9.07
N VAL A 126 -10.58 14.78 8.76
CA VAL A 126 -11.59 13.94 9.42
C VAL A 126 -11.20 13.49 10.84
N ALA A 127 -9.96 13.69 11.25
CA ALA A 127 -9.41 13.21 12.53
C ALA A 127 -10.30 13.51 13.77
N PRO A 128 -10.93 14.68 13.91
CA PRO A 128 -11.81 14.93 15.05
C PRO A 128 -13.01 13.98 15.12
N LEU A 129 -13.52 13.54 13.96
CA LEU A 129 -14.61 12.56 13.89
C LEU A 129 -14.11 11.15 14.20
N ILE A 130 -12.93 10.78 13.67
CA ILE A 130 -12.27 9.49 13.96
C ILE A 130 -12.04 9.35 15.47
N ASN A 131 -11.51 10.39 16.13
CA ASN A 131 -11.28 10.42 17.57
C ASN A 131 -12.59 10.29 18.36
N LEU A 132 -13.64 11.00 17.93
CA LEU A 132 -14.95 10.95 18.59
C LEU A 132 -15.56 9.53 18.54
N TRP A 133 -15.35 8.78 17.45
CA TRP A 133 -15.79 7.41 17.31
C TRP A 133 -14.87 6.38 18.02
N GLY A 134 -13.79 6.83 18.67
CA GLY A 134 -12.90 5.99 19.45
C GLY A 134 -11.81 5.26 18.64
N PHE A 135 -11.62 5.61 17.37
CA PHE A 135 -10.55 5.05 16.54
C PHE A 135 -9.25 5.85 16.61
N GLY A 136 -9.24 6.95 17.35
CA GLY A 136 -8.05 7.74 17.62
C GLY A 136 -7.23 7.22 18.82
N PRO A 137 -6.13 7.92 19.16
CA PRO A 137 -5.20 7.50 20.22
C PRO A 137 -5.81 7.37 21.62
N GLU A 138 -6.89 8.09 21.92
CA GLU A 138 -7.52 8.11 23.25
C GLU A 138 -8.48 6.95 23.49
N GLY A 139 -8.95 6.28 22.45
CA GLY A 139 -9.90 5.17 22.47
C GLY A 139 -11.19 5.53 23.26
N VAL A 140 -12.35 5.44 22.62
CA VAL A 140 -13.65 5.62 23.27
C VAL A 140 -14.47 4.35 23.04
N THR A 141 -15.25 3.91 24.03
CA THR A 141 -16.03 2.68 23.96
C THR A 141 -17.53 2.94 23.82
N GLU A 142 -17.95 4.19 23.72
CA GLU A 142 -19.36 4.58 23.67
C GLU A 142 -19.69 5.25 22.33
N ARG A 143 -20.90 5.00 21.83
CA ARG A 143 -21.41 5.65 20.63
C ARG A 143 -21.57 7.15 20.89
N PRO A 144 -21.07 8.05 20.00
CA PRO A 144 -21.26 9.49 20.12
C PRO A 144 -22.74 9.88 20.06
N THR A 145 -23.10 10.92 20.84
CA THR A 145 -24.41 11.57 20.73
C THR A 145 -24.47 12.48 19.51
N GLU A 146 -25.68 12.81 19.05
CA GLU A 146 -25.88 13.79 17.94
C GLU A 146 -25.29 15.18 18.26
N GLU A 147 -25.33 15.58 19.52
CA GLU A 147 -24.74 16.82 19.99
C GLU A 147 -23.20 16.79 19.83
N GLN A 148 -22.56 15.72 20.28
CA GLN A 148 -21.11 15.52 20.14
C GLN A 148 -20.69 15.50 18.66
N LEU A 149 -21.45 14.78 17.80
CA LEU A 149 -21.22 14.77 16.36
C LEU A 149 -21.35 16.15 15.74
N THR A 150 -22.39 16.92 16.10
CA THR A 150 -22.58 18.30 15.62
C THR A 150 -21.41 19.19 16.02
N ILE A 151 -20.95 19.07 17.26
CA ILE A 151 -19.80 19.81 17.77
C ILE A 151 -18.51 19.39 16.99
N ALA A 152 -18.23 18.10 16.82
CA ALA A 152 -17.05 17.63 16.10
C ALA A 152 -17.04 18.09 14.65
N ARG A 153 -18.17 18.02 13.94
CA ARG A 153 -18.31 18.53 12.58
C ARG A 153 -17.99 20.03 12.45
N SER A 154 -18.29 20.82 13.48
CA SER A 154 -18.06 22.27 13.46
C SER A 154 -16.58 22.66 13.37
N TYR A 155 -15.66 21.74 13.67
CA TYR A 155 -14.22 21.95 13.56
C TYR A 155 -13.49 20.86 12.73
N SER A 156 -14.25 20.00 12.05
CA SER A 156 -13.76 19.13 10.98
C SER A 156 -13.95 19.77 9.62
N GLY A 157 -13.23 19.29 8.61
CA GLY A 157 -13.32 19.78 7.24
C GLY A 157 -12.19 20.76 6.87
N LEU A 158 -11.75 20.68 5.62
CA LEU A 158 -10.67 21.52 5.08
C LEU A 158 -10.95 23.01 5.14
N ASN A 159 -12.21 23.43 5.21
CA ASN A 159 -12.60 24.82 5.41
C ASN A 159 -12.13 25.41 6.76
N GLN A 160 -11.68 24.58 7.69
CA GLN A 160 -11.07 24.98 8.96
C GLN A 160 -9.61 25.41 8.81
N PHE A 161 -9.04 25.27 7.61
CA PHE A 161 -7.68 25.64 7.28
C PHE A 161 -7.65 26.69 6.17
N ALA A 162 -6.63 27.51 6.17
CA ALA A 162 -6.18 28.30 5.02
C ALA A 162 -4.73 27.90 4.76
N TRP A 163 -4.35 27.82 3.49
CA TRP A 163 -2.99 27.44 3.10
C TRP A 163 -2.57 28.16 1.84
N ASP A 164 -1.24 28.35 1.71
CA ASP A 164 -0.58 28.72 0.46
C ASP A 164 0.55 27.71 0.22
N LEU A 165 0.41 26.90 -0.84
CA LEU A 165 1.38 25.88 -1.17
C LEU A 165 2.69 26.46 -1.74
N SER A 166 2.68 27.70 -2.25
CA SER A 166 3.85 28.34 -2.83
C SER A 166 4.86 28.78 -1.78
N ASP A 167 4.41 29.18 -0.61
CA ASP A 167 5.25 29.53 0.55
C ASP A 167 5.15 28.50 1.70
N ARG A 168 4.45 27.40 1.45
CA ARG A 168 4.24 26.29 2.41
C ARG A 168 3.61 26.76 3.73
N SER A 169 2.76 27.77 3.69
CA SER A 169 2.15 28.32 4.90
C SER A 169 0.76 27.75 5.14
N PHE A 170 0.48 27.50 6.41
CA PHE A 170 -0.81 27.01 6.89
C PHE A 170 -1.31 27.88 8.05
N LEU A 171 -2.62 28.08 8.12
CA LEU A 171 -3.31 28.76 9.20
C LEU A 171 -4.55 27.98 9.59
N LYS A 172 -4.71 27.65 10.86
CA LYS A 172 -5.94 27.07 11.41
C LYS A 172 -6.96 28.16 11.70
N ARG A 173 -8.21 27.99 11.28
CA ARG A 173 -9.33 28.83 11.63
C ARG A 173 -9.99 28.43 12.94
N ASN A 174 -9.81 27.17 13.36
CA ASN A 174 -10.32 26.64 14.62
C ASN A 174 -9.18 25.87 15.33
N THR A 175 -8.99 26.17 16.61
CA THR A 175 -7.93 25.53 17.43
C THR A 175 -8.09 24.00 17.50
N ARG A 176 -9.33 23.48 17.46
CA ARG A 176 -9.63 22.05 17.54
C ARG A 176 -9.51 21.32 16.20
N ALA A 177 -9.38 22.03 15.09
CA ALA A 177 -9.19 21.41 13.79
C ALA A 177 -7.84 20.70 13.73
N THR A 178 -7.82 19.49 13.19
CA THR A 178 -6.61 18.66 13.04
C THR A 178 -6.60 17.96 11.70
N LEU A 179 -5.40 17.76 11.16
CA LEU A 179 -5.16 16.93 9.97
C LEU A 179 -4.66 15.54 10.41
N ASP A 180 -4.91 14.55 9.56
CA ASP A 180 -4.40 13.18 9.68
C ASP A 180 -4.02 12.67 8.30
N PHE A 181 -2.80 12.14 8.18
CA PHE A 181 -2.26 11.58 6.94
C PHE A 181 -2.09 10.06 6.98
N SER A 182 -2.66 9.36 7.97
CA SER A 182 -2.50 7.91 8.12
C SER A 182 -3.03 7.10 6.93
N SER A 183 -3.90 7.69 6.10
CA SER A 183 -4.45 7.10 4.88
C SER A 183 -3.68 7.40 3.59
N ILE A 184 -2.49 8.03 3.69
CA ILE A 184 -1.67 8.43 2.53
C ILE A 184 -0.16 8.38 2.85
N ALA A 185 0.22 8.62 4.11
CA ALA A 185 1.62 8.76 4.50
C ALA A 185 2.41 7.44 4.42
N LYS A 186 1.74 6.29 4.61
CA LYS A 186 2.42 4.99 4.45
C LYS A 186 2.78 4.72 2.99
N GLY A 187 1.85 4.98 2.07
CA GLY A 187 2.12 4.91 0.64
C GLY A 187 3.25 5.84 0.22
N TYR A 188 3.29 7.06 0.76
CA TYR A 188 4.38 8.01 0.52
C TYR A 188 5.73 7.49 1.05
N ALA A 189 5.76 6.90 2.23
CA ALA A 189 6.96 6.31 2.78
C ALA A 189 7.51 5.16 1.92
N VAL A 190 6.63 4.37 1.34
CA VAL A 190 7.00 3.29 0.40
C VAL A 190 7.58 3.88 -0.89
N ASP A 191 6.98 4.95 -1.44
CA ASP A 191 7.50 5.63 -2.63
C ASP A 191 8.88 6.21 -2.37
N LEU A 192 9.08 6.97 -1.27
CA LEU A 192 10.39 7.53 -0.91
C LEU A 192 11.46 6.45 -0.69
N ALA A 193 11.11 5.35 -0.04
CA ALA A 193 12.07 4.26 0.18
C ALA A 193 12.39 3.53 -1.12
N GLY A 194 11.44 3.38 -2.02
CA GLY A 194 11.67 2.83 -3.36
C GLY A 194 12.60 3.72 -4.20
N ASP A 195 12.38 5.03 -4.20
CA ASP A 195 13.26 5.98 -4.87
C ASP A 195 14.69 5.94 -4.28
N ALA A 196 14.82 5.84 -2.96
CA ALA A 196 16.12 5.69 -2.30
C ALA A 196 16.83 4.36 -2.67
N LEU A 197 16.09 3.28 -2.93
CA LEU A 197 16.63 2.03 -3.44
C LEU A 197 17.11 2.17 -4.89
N ASP A 198 16.32 2.83 -5.74
CA ASP A 198 16.69 3.13 -7.13
C ASP A 198 17.98 3.99 -7.19
N GLU A 199 18.10 5.02 -6.33
CA GLU A 199 19.28 5.90 -6.25
C GLU A 199 20.59 5.14 -5.93
N ILE A 200 20.51 4.08 -5.08
CA ILE A 200 21.68 3.25 -4.78
C ILE A 200 21.86 2.08 -5.76
N GLY A 201 21.03 2.00 -6.80
CA GLY A 201 21.15 1.03 -7.90
C GLY A 201 20.46 -0.32 -7.63
N VAL A 202 19.54 -0.42 -6.69
CA VAL A 202 18.72 -1.62 -6.45
C VAL A 202 17.52 -1.58 -7.40
N ALA A 203 17.70 -2.10 -8.61
CA ALA A 203 16.70 -2.02 -9.68
C ALA A 203 15.59 -3.08 -9.61
N ASN A 204 15.73 -4.12 -8.78
CA ASN A 204 14.76 -5.21 -8.68
C ASN A 204 14.38 -5.44 -7.22
N PHE A 205 13.23 -4.94 -6.83
CA PHE A 205 12.74 -5.09 -5.46
C PHE A 205 11.21 -5.14 -5.37
N MET A 206 10.76 -5.69 -4.27
CA MET A 206 9.41 -5.58 -3.74
C MET A 206 9.54 -5.11 -2.29
N LEU A 207 9.07 -3.90 -2.01
CA LEU A 207 9.05 -3.26 -0.69
C LEU A 207 7.61 -3.17 -0.18
N GLU A 208 7.38 -3.60 1.06
CA GLU A 208 6.08 -3.58 1.72
C GLU A 208 6.19 -2.87 3.07
N VAL A 209 5.23 -2.02 3.40
CA VAL A 209 5.08 -1.36 4.70
C VAL A 209 3.61 -1.40 5.13
N GLY A 210 3.28 -2.26 6.09
CA GLY A 210 1.93 -2.33 6.68
C GLY A 210 0.80 -2.65 5.71
N GLY A 211 1.11 -3.24 4.55
CA GLY A 211 0.16 -3.59 3.49
C GLY A 211 0.29 -2.78 2.21
N GLU A 212 0.95 -1.63 2.24
CA GLU A 212 1.29 -0.83 1.07
C GLU A 212 2.56 -1.38 0.43
N ILE A 213 2.53 -1.65 -0.88
CA ILE A 213 3.60 -2.34 -1.59
C ILE A 213 4.05 -1.53 -2.81
N GLN A 214 5.35 -1.45 -3.03
CA GLN A 214 5.94 -1.00 -4.29
C GLN A 214 6.77 -2.13 -4.90
N THR A 215 6.65 -2.28 -6.22
CA THR A 215 7.46 -3.21 -7.00
C THR A 215 8.28 -2.47 -8.04
N ARG A 216 9.51 -2.93 -8.28
CA ARG A 216 10.38 -2.48 -9.37
C ARG A 216 11.02 -3.68 -10.06
N GLY A 217 11.22 -3.54 -11.37
CA GLY A 217 11.91 -4.52 -12.19
C GLY A 217 11.25 -5.91 -12.16
N VAL A 218 12.06 -6.96 -12.11
CA VAL A 218 11.58 -8.35 -12.17
C VAL A 218 11.78 -9.08 -10.84
N SER A 219 10.97 -10.10 -10.61
CA SER A 219 11.11 -10.99 -9.46
C SER A 219 12.39 -11.85 -9.59
N PRO A 220 12.86 -12.50 -8.51
CA PRO A 220 13.99 -13.44 -8.60
C PRO A 220 13.80 -14.62 -9.57
N ARG A 221 12.57 -14.85 -10.04
CA ARG A 221 12.25 -15.85 -11.08
C ARG A 221 12.49 -15.33 -12.51
N GLY A 222 12.73 -14.01 -12.67
CA GLY A 222 12.87 -13.36 -13.97
C GLY A 222 11.54 -12.95 -14.63
N ASP A 223 10.42 -13.08 -13.92
CA ASP A 223 9.08 -12.65 -14.32
C ASP A 223 8.60 -11.47 -13.46
N HIS A 224 7.38 -11.00 -13.68
CA HIS A 224 6.75 -9.99 -12.82
C HIS A 224 6.58 -10.50 -11.39
N TRP A 225 6.49 -9.58 -10.44
CA TRP A 225 6.19 -9.88 -9.05
C TRP A 225 4.76 -10.39 -8.92
N ARG A 226 4.56 -11.49 -8.17
CA ARG A 226 3.23 -12.06 -7.92
C ARG A 226 2.82 -11.74 -6.50
N LEU A 227 1.68 -11.08 -6.36
CA LEU A 227 1.14 -10.65 -5.09
C LEU A 227 -0.26 -11.20 -4.90
N ALA A 228 -0.59 -11.55 -3.67
CA ALA A 228 -1.94 -11.99 -3.30
C ALA A 228 -2.77 -10.78 -2.81
N ILE A 229 -4.02 -10.71 -3.26
CA ILE A 229 -5.06 -9.91 -2.62
C ILE A 229 -5.65 -10.79 -1.51
N GLU A 230 -5.57 -10.33 -0.26
CA GLU A 230 -5.96 -11.11 0.91
C GLU A 230 -7.48 -11.33 0.97
N ASN A 231 -7.88 -12.49 1.50
CA ASN A 231 -9.28 -12.77 1.81
C ASN A 231 -9.71 -11.98 3.05
N PRO A 232 -10.69 -11.06 2.95
CA PRO A 232 -11.09 -10.19 4.06
C PRO A 232 -11.95 -10.88 5.14
N MET A 233 -12.31 -12.15 4.98
CA MET A 233 -13.06 -12.89 5.99
C MET A 233 -12.14 -13.38 7.12
N ARG A 234 -12.57 -13.30 8.37
CA ARG A 234 -11.80 -13.72 9.56
C ARG A 234 -11.19 -15.13 9.41
N ALA A 235 -11.95 -16.07 8.86
CA ALA A 235 -11.48 -17.44 8.59
C ALA A 235 -10.50 -17.53 7.39
N GLY A 236 -10.41 -16.46 6.59
CA GLY A 236 -9.58 -16.36 5.39
C GLY A 236 -8.37 -15.44 5.53
N VAL A 237 -8.19 -14.76 6.67
CA VAL A 237 -7.04 -13.89 6.90
C VAL A 237 -5.74 -14.67 6.69
N GLY A 238 -4.82 -14.09 5.89
CA GLY A 238 -3.59 -14.74 5.47
C GLY A 238 -3.75 -15.73 4.31
N LYS A 239 -4.98 -15.92 3.76
CA LYS A 239 -5.21 -16.72 2.56
C LYS A 239 -5.45 -15.82 1.34
N PRO A 240 -4.97 -16.20 0.16
CA PRO A 240 -5.24 -15.44 -1.06
C PRO A 240 -6.72 -15.53 -1.44
N TYR A 241 -7.26 -14.41 -1.92
CA TYR A 241 -8.58 -14.33 -2.55
C TYR A 241 -8.46 -14.13 -4.06
N ALA A 242 -7.50 -13.31 -4.48
CA ALA A 242 -7.09 -13.11 -5.86
C ALA A 242 -5.57 -12.95 -5.92
N ALA A 243 -4.99 -13.01 -7.10
CA ALA A 243 -3.58 -12.77 -7.31
C ALA A 243 -3.36 -11.83 -8.49
N VAL A 244 -2.31 -11.00 -8.39
CA VAL A 244 -1.89 -10.06 -9.44
C VAL A 244 -0.43 -10.31 -9.82
N SER A 245 -0.11 -10.03 -11.08
CA SER A 245 1.25 -10.06 -11.62
C SER A 245 1.63 -8.65 -12.05
N VAL A 246 2.59 -8.04 -11.34
CA VAL A 246 2.86 -6.59 -11.41
C VAL A 246 4.35 -6.29 -11.47
N SER A 247 4.71 -5.14 -12.05
CA SER A 247 6.04 -4.56 -12.01
C SER A 247 5.93 -3.05 -12.14
N ASP A 248 6.86 -2.32 -11.50
CA ASP A 248 6.99 -0.86 -11.59
C ASP A 248 5.73 -0.09 -11.18
N VAL A 249 5.04 -0.60 -10.16
CA VAL A 249 3.80 -0.01 -9.63
C VAL A 249 3.75 -0.08 -8.11
N GLY A 250 2.92 0.80 -7.54
CA GLY A 250 2.47 0.77 -6.17
C GLY A 250 1.12 0.06 -6.05
N ILE A 251 0.90 -0.60 -4.91
CA ILE A 251 -0.34 -1.31 -4.57
C ILE A 251 -0.69 -0.99 -3.13
N ALA A 252 -1.94 -0.63 -2.90
CA ALA A 252 -2.46 -0.45 -1.54
C ALA A 252 -3.83 -1.11 -1.40
N THR A 253 -4.13 -1.58 -0.19
CA THR A 253 -5.41 -2.19 0.14
C THR A 253 -5.97 -1.62 1.42
N SER A 254 -7.12 -0.98 1.34
CA SER A 254 -7.93 -0.58 2.48
C SER A 254 -9.07 -1.56 2.72
N GLY A 255 -9.40 -1.79 3.99
CA GLY A 255 -10.47 -2.71 4.35
C GLY A 255 -11.02 -2.46 5.75
N ASP A 256 -12.30 -2.75 5.95
CA ASP A 256 -13.01 -2.56 7.22
C ASP A 256 -12.84 -3.72 8.21
N TYR A 257 -12.19 -4.81 7.79
CA TYR A 257 -12.14 -6.07 8.53
C TYR A 257 -11.06 -6.15 9.60
N ARG A 258 -10.05 -5.26 9.56
CA ARG A 258 -8.93 -5.24 10.51
C ARG A 258 -9.23 -4.42 11.75
N ASN A 259 -9.85 -3.23 11.59
CA ASN A 259 -10.11 -2.27 12.64
C ASN A 259 -11.61 -1.97 12.73
N PHE A 260 -12.26 -2.46 13.77
CA PHE A 260 -13.68 -2.20 14.07
C PHE A 260 -13.92 -2.38 15.55
N PHE A 261 -15.02 -1.82 16.06
CA PHE A 261 -15.55 -2.17 17.36
C PHE A 261 -17.00 -2.62 17.25
N GLU A 262 -17.49 -3.36 18.25
CA GLU A 262 -18.87 -3.80 18.34
C GLU A 262 -19.54 -3.20 19.59
N VAL A 263 -20.71 -2.59 19.39
CA VAL A 263 -21.59 -2.09 20.46
C VAL A 263 -22.99 -2.62 20.19
N ASP A 264 -23.63 -3.23 21.17
CA ASP A 264 -24.99 -3.79 21.09
C ASP A 264 -25.20 -4.73 19.91
N GLY A 265 -24.16 -5.52 19.55
CA GLY A 265 -24.20 -6.45 18.42
C GLY A 265 -24.12 -5.79 17.03
N LYS A 266 -23.94 -4.48 16.97
CA LYS A 266 -23.67 -3.72 15.74
C LYS A 266 -22.18 -3.44 15.61
N ARG A 267 -21.63 -3.77 14.44
CA ARG A 267 -20.24 -3.48 14.08
C ARG A 267 -20.11 -2.09 13.48
N PHE A 268 -19.10 -1.34 13.93
CA PHE A 268 -18.74 -0.02 13.42
C PHE A 268 -17.34 -0.06 12.84
N SER A 269 -17.22 0.33 11.56
CA SER A 269 -15.95 0.47 10.87
C SER A 269 -15.17 1.68 11.40
N HIS A 270 -13.84 1.61 11.38
CA HIS A 270 -12.97 2.75 11.63
C HIS A 270 -13.00 3.80 10.50
N LEU A 271 -13.55 3.44 9.34
CA LEU A 271 -13.71 4.34 8.20
C LEU A 271 -14.93 5.22 8.41
N ILE A 272 -14.69 6.51 8.62
CA ILE A 272 -15.74 7.52 8.81
C ILE A 272 -15.96 8.25 7.48
N ASP A 273 -17.22 8.38 7.07
CA ASP A 273 -17.57 9.29 5.96
C ASP A 273 -17.55 10.73 6.47
N PRO A 274 -16.61 11.58 6.02
CA PRO A 274 -16.49 12.96 6.49
C PRO A 274 -17.73 13.81 6.23
N ARG A 275 -18.49 13.47 5.18
CA ARG A 275 -19.70 14.19 4.74
C ARG A 275 -20.86 13.98 5.71
N THR A 276 -20.94 12.78 6.31
CA THR A 276 -21.99 12.42 7.26
C THR A 276 -21.53 12.45 8.71
N GLY A 277 -20.23 12.23 8.96
CA GLY A 277 -19.62 12.08 10.27
C GLY A 277 -19.89 10.73 10.92
N TYR A 278 -20.42 9.76 10.17
CA TYR A 278 -20.69 8.38 10.64
C TYR A 278 -19.76 7.36 10.00
N PRO A 279 -19.51 6.23 10.68
CA PRO A 279 -18.91 5.06 10.06
C PRO A 279 -19.67 4.62 8.80
N ILE A 280 -18.96 4.13 7.80
CA ILE A 280 -19.57 3.57 6.59
C ILE A 280 -20.43 2.35 6.92
N GLU A 281 -21.55 2.20 6.20
CA GLU A 281 -22.54 1.10 6.44
C GLU A 281 -22.91 0.33 5.17
N HIS A 282 -22.07 0.36 4.13
CA HIS A 282 -22.32 -0.37 2.87
C HIS A 282 -21.57 -1.71 2.83
N ASP A 283 -21.80 -2.48 1.74
CA ASP A 283 -21.31 -3.85 1.62
C ASP A 283 -19.84 -3.98 1.20
N LEU A 284 -19.19 -2.91 0.74
CA LEU A 284 -17.77 -2.92 0.36
C LEU A 284 -16.89 -3.12 1.59
N ILE A 285 -16.07 -4.17 1.60
CA ILE A 285 -15.24 -4.56 2.74
C ILE A 285 -13.74 -4.51 2.44
N SER A 286 -13.34 -4.46 1.16
CA SER A 286 -11.95 -4.31 0.75
C SER A 286 -11.86 -3.61 -0.60
N ALA A 287 -10.91 -2.69 -0.73
CA ALA A 287 -10.57 -2.01 -1.97
C ALA A 287 -9.05 -2.05 -2.16
N THR A 288 -8.60 -2.73 -3.22
CA THR A 288 -7.20 -2.75 -3.66
C THR A 288 -7.05 -1.84 -4.86
N VAL A 289 -6.06 -0.96 -4.84
CA VAL A 289 -5.73 -0.03 -5.91
C VAL A 289 -4.31 -0.29 -6.39
N ILE A 290 -4.10 -0.35 -7.72
CA ILE A 290 -2.80 -0.36 -8.36
C ILE A 290 -2.61 0.97 -9.10
N HIS A 291 -1.50 1.64 -8.83
CA HIS A 291 -1.13 2.95 -9.41
C HIS A 291 0.40 3.08 -9.48
N PRO A 292 0.98 3.87 -10.39
CA PRO A 292 2.44 4.11 -10.40
C PRO A 292 3.02 4.64 -9.09
N SER A 293 2.28 5.46 -8.33
CA SER A 293 2.63 5.94 -6.98
C SER A 293 1.84 5.16 -5.93
N THR A 294 2.56 4.64 -4.93
CA THR A 294 1.97 3.94 -3.78
C THR A 294 1.20 4.91 -2.88
N MET A 295 1.67 6.15 -2.74
CA MET A 295 0.98 7.23 -2.04
C MET A 295 -0.44 7.45 -2.59
N ILE A 296 -0.55 7.55 -3.90
CA ILE A 296 -1.85 7.75 -4.57
C ILE A 296 -2.72 6.51 -4.44
N ALA A 297 -2.14 5.30 -4.56
CA ALA A 297 -2.88 4.05 -4.36
C ALA A 297 -3.46 3.95 -2.94
N ASP A 298 -2.69 4.31 -1.89
CA ASP A 298 -3.09 4.27 -0.47
C ASP A 298 -4.28 5.21 -0.21
N ALA A 299 -4.17 6.47 -0.63
CA ALA A 299 -5.24 7.45 -0.46
C ALA A 299 -6.51 7.08 -1.24
N TRP A 300 -6.38 6.62 -2.49
CA TRP A 300 -7.53 6.16 -3.26
C TRP A 300 -8.16 4.90 -2.68
N ALA A 301 -7.38 3.93 -2.19
CA ALA A 301 -7.94 2.75 -1.55
C ALA A 301 -8.87 3.13 -0.38
N THR A 302 -8.44 4.08 0.46
CA THR A 302 -9.27 4.62 1.55
C THR A 302 -10.50 5.38 1.00
N ALA A 303 -10.33 6.25 0.01
CA ALA A 303 -11.43 7.01 -0.58
C ALA A 303 -12.51 6.09 -1.17
N LEU A 304 -12.10 5.05 -1.90
CA LEU A 304 -13.01 4.09 -2.52
C LEU A 304 -13.79 3.28 -1.49
N MET A 305 -13.15 2.95 -0.37
CA MET A 305 -13.85 2.33 0.76
C MET A 305 -14.96 3.22 1.32
N VAL A 306 -14.78 4.55 1.33
CA VAL A 306 -15.81 5.47 1.86
C VAL A 306 -17.00 5.59 0.92
N VAL A 307 -16.79 5.58 -0.39
CA VAL A 307 -17.88 5.82 -1.36
C VAL A 307 -18.69 4.57 -1.71
N GLY A 308 -18.20 3.37 -1.43
CA GLY A 308 -18.88 2.10 -1.73
C GLY A 308 -18.73 1.64 -3.20
N THR A 309 -19.11 0.39 -3.47
CA THR A 309 -18.76 -0.36 -4.68
C THR A 309 -19.11 0.34 -6.00
N ALA A 310 -20.35 0.83 -6.15
CA ALA A 310 -20.81 1.42 -7.41
C ALA A 310 -20.07 2.72 -7.77
N GLU A 311 -19.94 3.61 -6.79
CA GLU A 311 -19.23 4.88 -6.96
C GLU A 311 -17.72 4.66 -7.08
N ALA A 312 -17.16 3.69 -6.36
CA ALA A 312 -15.76 3.30 -6.48
C ALA A 312 -15.39 2.88 -7.90
N LEU A 313 -16.20 2.03 -8.55
CA LEU A 313 -15.98 1.64 -9.96
C LEU A 313 -16.12 2.83 -10.92
N ARG A 314 -17.08 3.73 -10.67
CA ARG A 314 -17.27 4.93 -11.48
C ARG A 314 -16.05 5.86 -11.39
N LEU A 315 -15.57 6.13 -10.18
CA LEU A 315 -14.38 6.96 -9.96
C LEU A 315 -13.12 6.30 -10.51
N ALA A 316 -12.95 4.99 -10.33
CA ALA A 316 -11.82 4.25 -10.86
C ALA A 316 -11.71 4.40 -12.39
N ASN A 317 -12.82 4.32 -13.11
CA ASN A 317 -12.83 4.53 -14.56
C ASN A 317 -12.59 6.01 -14.94
N LEU A 318 -13.08 6.95 -14.16
CA LEU A 318 -12.90 8.39 -14.41
C LEU A 318 -11.45 8.86 -14.23
N TYR A 319 -10.75 8.29 -13.23
CA TYR A 319 -9.38 8.66 -12.85
C TYR A 319 -8.32 7.65 -13.29
N ASP A 320 -8.67 6.70 -14.19
CA ASP A 320 -7.77 5.67 -14.75
C ASP A 320 -7.03 4.84 -13.68
N LEU A 321 -7.74 4.52 -12.58
CA LEU A 321 -7.21 3.65 -11.53
C LEU A 321 -7.47 2.19 -11.88
N SER A 322 -6.56 1.29 -11.51
CA SER A 322 -6.78 -0.16 -11.56
C SER A 322 -7.28 -0.63 -10.19
N VAL A 323 -8.53 -1.09 -10.09
CA VAL A 323 -9.15 -1.40 -8.80
C VAL A 323 -9.77 -2.79 -8.74
N TYR A 324 -9.55 -3.47 -7.60
CA TYR A 324 -10.19 -4.73 -7.23
C TYR A 324 -10.95 -4.55 -5.92
N LEU A 325 -12.25 -4.76 -5.97
CA LEU A 325 -13.18 -4.53 -4.86
C LEU A 325 -13.76 -5.85 -4.38
N ILE A 326 -13.87 -6.04 -3.07
CA ILE A 326 -14.53 -7.19 -2.46
C ILE A 326 -15.67 -6.67 -1.60
N SER A 327 -16.89 -7.10 -1.92
CA SER A 327 -18.12 -6.76 -1.22
C SER A 327 -18.72 -7.98 -0.55
N ARG A 328 -19.53 -7.77 0.48
CA ARG A 328 -20.27 -8.82 1.18
C ARG A 328 -21.71 -8.85 0.73
N ASN A 329 -22.21 -10.04 0.41
CA ASN A 329 -23.65 -10.29 0.21
C ASN A 329 -24.07 -11.45 1.11
N GLY A 330 -24.57 -11.13 2.31
CA GLY A 330 -24.81 -12.11 3.37
C GLY A 330 -23.49 -12.75 3.84
N GLU A 331 -23.37 -14.07 3.69
CA GLU A 331 -22.14 -14.82 4.00
C GLU A 331 -21.19 -14.96 2.79
N GLN A 332 -21.59 -14.52 1.61
CA GLN A 332 -20.81 -14.64 0.37
C GLN A 332 -19.96 -13.38 0.12
N LEU A 333 -18.79 -13.60 -0.44
CA LEU A 333 -17.96 -12.54 -1.00
C LEU A 333 -18.22 -12.41 -2.49
N ILE A 334 -18.37 -11.17 -2.94
CA ILE A 334 -18.51 -10.83 -4.36
C ILE A 334 -17.36 -9.92 -4.73
N SER A 335 -16.59 -10.31 -5.74
CA SER A 335 -15.54 -9.42 -6.29
C SER A 335 -16.06 -8.64 -7.50
N SER A 336 -15.54 -7.42 -7.62
CA SER A 336 -15.74 -6.55 -8.79
C SER A 336 -14.43 -5.86 -9.10
N HIS A 337 -14.13 -5.66 -10.38
CA HIS A 337 -12.96 -4.92 -10.82
C HIS A 337 -13.26 -4.17 -12.11
N ASN A 338 -12.45 -3.17 -12.42
CA ASN A 338 -12.55 -2.46 -13.69
C ASN A 338 -11.58 -3.04 -14.75
N GLU A 339 -11.71 -2.61 -16.01
CA GLU A 339 -10.87 -3.07 -17.11
C GLU A 339 -9.37 -2.81 -16.86
N GLY A 340 -9.03 -1.67 -16.22
CA GLY A 340 -7.66 -1.34 -15.82
C GLY A 340 -7.01 -2.40 -14.92
N MET A 341 -7.79 -3.04 -14.05
CA MET A 341 -7.32 -4.11 -13.17
C MET A 341 -7.16 -5.45 -13.91
N SER A 342 -7.96 -5.72 -14.93
CA SER A 342 -7.96 -7.03 -15.63
C SER A 342 -6.58 -7.42 -16.16
N ARG A 343 -5.77 -6.44 -16.60
CA ARG A 343 -4.41 -6.67 -17.13
C ARG A 343 -3.42 -7.19 -16.08
N TRP A 344 -3.72 -6.97 -14.79
CA TRP A 344 -2.85 -7.37 -13.69
C TRP A 344 -3.26 -8.71 -13.06
N LEU A 345 -4.52 -9.11 -13.20
CA LEU A 345 -5.04 -10.32 -12.59
C LEU A 345 -4.39 -11.58 -13.19
N ILE A 346 -4.03 -12.51 -12.32
CA ILE A 346 -3.59 -13.85 -12.72
C ILE A 346 -4.86 -14.71 -12.85
N GLU A 347 -5.16 -15.16 -14.09
CA GLU A 347 -6.22 -16.12 -14.32
C GLU A 347 -5.86 -17.47 -13.71
N SER A 348 -6.80 -18.08 -12.99
CA SER A 348 -6.66 -19.44 -12.50
C SER A 348 -7.06 -20.44 -13.58
N ASP A 349 -6.16 -21.32 -13.96
CA ASP A 349 -6.39 -22.36 -15.00
C ASP A 349 -7.53 -23.34 -14.67
N ASN A 350 -8.07 -23.35 -13.45
CA ASN A 350 -9.08 -24.33 -12.99
C ASN A 350 -10.16 -23.79 -12.03
N GLY A 351 -10.37 -22.48 -11.93
CA GLY A 351 -11.37 -21.93 -10.99
C GLY A 351 -11.02 -22.09 -9.51
N GLU A 352 -9.89 -22.73 -9.17
CA GLU A 352 -9.30 -22.77 -7.85
C GLU A 352 -7.93 -22.10 -7.89
N MET A 353 -7.73 -21.05 -7.08
CA MET A 353 -6.42 -20.41 -6.95
C MET A 353 -5.44 -21.38 -6.29
N ASN A 354 -4.43 -21.80 -7.03
CA ASN A 354 -3.24 -22.46 -6.45
C ASN A 354 -2.25 -21.35 -6.04
N PRO A 355 -1.86 -21.26 -4.76
CA PRO A 355 -0.94 -20.29 -4.21
C PRO A 355 0.47 -20.38 -4.76
#